data_df738befa1c00cd74f8e0629a33abcf7
#
_entry.id   df738befa1c00cd74f8e0629a33abcf7
#
_cell.length_a   1.000
_cell.length_b   1.000
_cell.length_c   1.000
_cell.angle_alpha   90.00
_cell.angle_beta   90.00
_cell.angle_gamma   90.00
#
_symmetry.space_group_name_H-M   'P 1'
#
loop_
_entity.id
_entity.type
_entity.pdbx_description
1 polymer ?
#
loop_
_entity_poly.entity_id
_entity_poly.type
_entity_poly.pdbx_seq_one_letter_code
_entity_poly.pdbx_strand_id
1 'polypeptide(L)'
;MRREEIIRRLKAYFEPRERFRIVILFGSVARGDIKRESDVDLAVLAEPALSLRELLRLMGELEDLCGRRADVVQLQDLCEDKPAVAFEVTREGIPLKIVDREEWLRLRERIWHHYLDTEYLRRLNWRYFKEALRRRRAGASSALTQQPQAA
;
A
#
# COMPACT_ATOMS: atom_id res chain seq x y z
N MET A 1 -17.55 -15.05 -7.86
CA MET A 1 -17.80 -14.94 -6.39
C MET A 1 -18.08 -13.49 -6.06
N ARG A 2 -19.14 -13.26 -5.32
CA ARG A 2 -19.55 -11.92 -4.93
C ARG A 2 -18.66 -11.37 -3.81
N ARG A 3 -18.58 -10.05 -3.71
CA ARG A 3 -17.78 -9.33 -2.70
C ARG A 3 -18.10 -9.79 -1.26
N GLU A 4 -19.38 -9.90 -0.93
CA GLU A 4 -19.84 -10.32 0.40
C GLU A 4 -19.37 -11.75 0.73
N GLU A 5 -19.34 -12.61 -0.24
CA GLU A 5 -18.85 -13.98 -0.06
C GLU A 5 -17.34 -14.02 0.14
N ILE A 6 -16.58 -13.22 -0.61
CA ILE A 6 -15.13 -13.07 -0.43
C ILE A 6 -14.84 -12.60 1.00
N ILE A 7 -15.53 -11.54 1.46
CA ILE A 7 -15.37 -11.00 2.81
C ILE A 7 -15.69 -12.07 3.86
N ARG A 8 -16.79 -12.77 3.70
CA ARG A 8 -17.20 -13.84 4.62
C ARG A 8 -16.17 -14.95 4.73
N ARG A 9 -15.66 -15.42 3.60
CA ARG A 9 -14.65 -16.48 3.54
C ARG A 9 -13.33 -16.03 4.17
N LEU A 10 -12.90 -14.81 3.91
CA LEU A 10 -11.68 -14.25 4.48
C LEU A 10 -11.80 -14.10 6.01
N LYS A 11 -12.91 -13.57 6.50
CA LYS A 11 -13.17 -13.49 7.95
C LYS A 11 -13.09 -14.86 8.61
N ALA A 12 -13.77 -15.86 8.05
CA ALA A 12 -13.77 -17.23 8.57
C ALA A 12 -12.38 -17.86 8.54
N TYR A 13 -11.58 -17.56 7.53
CA TYR A 13 -10.21 -18.04 7.41
C TYR A 13 -9.31 -17.48 8.51
N PHE A 14 -9.35 -16.18 8.77
CA PHE A 14 -8.45 -15.53 9.72
C PHE A 14 -8.90 -15.62 11.19
N GLU A 15 -10.19 -15.75 11.45
CA GLU A 15 -10.74 -15.74 12.81
C GLU A 15 -10.05 -16.74 13.76
N PRO A 16 -9.86 -18.03 13.42
CA PRO A 16 -9.22 -18.99 14.31
C PRO A 16 -7.69 -18.88 14.35
N ARG A 17 -7.09 -18.08 13.51
CA ARG A 17 -5.63 -17.95 13.40
C ARG A 17 -5.11 -16.83 14.28
N GLU A 18 -4.74 -17.17 15.50
CA GLU A 18 -4.33 -16.21 16.54
C GLU A 18 -3.10 -15.39 16.19
N ARG A 19 -2.25 -15.89 15.31
CA ARG A 19 -1.05 -15.18 14.84
C ARG A 19 -1.40 -13.86 14.16
N PHE A 20 -2.55 -13.78 13.49
CA PHE A 20 -3.01 -12.58 12.80
C PHE A 20 -3.78 -11.68 13.76
N ARG A 21 -3.20 -10.54 14.10
CA ARG A 21 -3.78 -9.56 15.02
C ARG A 21 -4.63 -8.53 14.32
N ILE A 22 -4.25 -8.14 13.12
CA ILE A 22 -4.98 -7.20 12.26
C ILE A 22 -4.97 -7.74 10.83
N VAL A 23 -6.15 -7.77 10.21
CA VAL A 23 -6.32 -8.12 8.80
C VAL A 23 -7.27 -7.11 8.17
N ILE A 24 -6.81 -6.42 7.16
CA ILE A 24 -7.57 -5.38 6.46
C ILE A 24 -7.64 -5.72 4.97
N LEU A 25 -8.85 -5.75 4.43
CA LEU A 25 -9.07 -5.86 2.99
C LEU A 25 -9.04 -4.46 2.39
N PHE A 26 -8.23 -4.24 1.38
CA PHE A 26 -8.15 -2.95 0.69
C PHE A 26 -8.17 -3.13 -0.83
N GLY A 27 -7.94 -2.08 -1.57
CA GLY A 27 -7.93 -2.12 -3.03
C GLY A 27 -9.32 -2.21 -3.66
N SER A 28 -9.40 -2.72 -4.89
CA SER A 28 -10.62 -2.69 -5.70
C SER A 28 -11.78 -3.50 -5.12
N VAL A 29 -11.50 -4.63 -4.51
CA VAL A 29 -12.54 -5.46 -3.86
C VAL A 29 -13.14 -4.73 -2.66
N ALA A 30 -12.33 -4.06 -1.86
CA ALA A 30 -12.80 -3.25 -0.73
C ALA A 30 -13.67 -2.09 -1.19
N ARG A 31 -13.29 -1.42 -2.27
CA ARG A 31 -14.06 -0.29 -2.85
C ARG A 31 -15.34 -0.72 -3.55
N GLY A 32 -15.52 -1.99 -3.84
CA GLY A 32 -16.67 -2.50 -4.60
C GLY A 32 -16.50 -2.44 -6.13
N ASP A 33 -15.35 -2.02 -6.61
CA ASP A 33 -14.99 -1.98 -8.04
C ASP A 33 -14.48 -3.35 -8.52
N ILE A 34 -15.26 -4.39 -8.29
CA ILE A 34 -14.86 -5.75 -8.64
C ILE A 34 -15.00 -5.95 -10.14
N LYS A 35 -13.87 -6.03 -10.82
CA LYS A 35 -13.75 -6.54 -12.18
C LYS A 35 -13.42 -8.03 -12.13
N ARG A 36 -13.63 -8.72 -13.24
CA ARG A 36 -13.36 -10.16 -13.36
C ARG A 36 -11.93 -10.53 -12.98
N GLU A 37 -10.98 -9.62 -13.19
CA GLU A 37 -9.54 -9.80 -12.96
C GLU A 37 -9.03 -9.08 -11.70
N SER A 38 -9.94 -8.55 -10.86
CA SER A 38 -9.53 -7.84 -9.64
C SER A 38 -8.85 -8.78 -8.65
N ASP A 39 -7.67 -8.38 -8.19
CA ASP A 39 -6.93 -9.07 -7.13
C ASP A 39 -7.56 -8.80 -5.76
N VAL A 40 -7.37 -9.72 -4.84
CA VAL A 40 -7.71 -9.54 -3.43
C VAL A 40 -6.49 -8.99 -2.72
N ASP A 41 -6.56 -7.75 -2.25
CA ASP A 41 -5.46 -7.08 -1.57
C ASP A 41 -5.69 -7.06 -0.06
N LEU A 42 -4.75 -7.64 0.69
CA LEU A 42 -4.81 -7.75 2.14
C LEU A 42 -3.58 -7.13 2.80
N ALA A 43 -3.81 -6.40 3.87
CA ALA A 43 -2.78 -5.93 4.77
C ALA A 43 -2.91 -6.66 6.09
N VAL A 44 -1.85 -7.30 6.56
CA VAL A 44 -1.87 -8.14 7.75
C VAL A 44 -0.81 -7.69 8.76
N LEU A 45 -1.17 -7.75 10.03
CA LEU A 45 -0.24 -7.66 11.15
C LEU A 45 -0.20 -9.02 11.83
N ALA A 46 0.87 -9.76 11.62
CA ALA A 46 1.10 -11.06 12.24
C ALA A 46 2.19 -10.96 13.30
N GLU A 47 2.05 -11.69 14.39
CA GLU A 47 3.05 -11.75 15.44
C GLU A 47 3.32 -13.21 15.82
N PRO A 48 4.54 -13.71 15.60
CA PRO A 48 5.66 -13.04 14.92
C PRO A 48 5.36 -12.76 13.44
N ALA A 49 6.13 -11.82 12.84
CA ALA A 49 5.99 -11.48 11.43
C ALA A 49 6.17 -12.71 10.54
N LEU A 50 5.53 -12.69 9.37
CA LEU A 50 5.62 -13.78 8.40
C LEU A 50 6.97 -13.75 7.68
N SER A 51 7.59 -14.93 7.53
CA SER A 51 8.70 -15.10 6.63
C SER A 51 8.22 -15.01 5.17
N LEU A 52 9.13 -14.83 4.23
CA LEU A 52 8.77 -14.81 2.80
C LEU A 52 8.07 -16.10 2.37
N ARG A 53 8.57 -17.26 2.84
CA ARG A 53 7.95 -18.56 2.56
C ARG A 53 6.52 -18.64 3.11
N GLU A 54 6.30 -18.19 4.34
CA GLU A 54 4.99 -18.18 4.97
C GLU A 54 4.03 -17.21 4.25
N LEU A 55 4.54 -16.06 3.82
CA LEU A 55 3.77 -15.08 3.05
C LEU A 55 3.31 -15.65 1.70
N LEU A 56 4.21 -16.30 0.96
CA LEU A 56 3.89 -16.94 -0.32
C LEU A 56 2.88 -18.09 -0.15
N ARG A 57 3.02 -18.87 0.92
CA ARG A 57 2.06 -19.93 1.25
C ARG A 57 0.68 -19.36 1.54
N LEU A 58 0.62 -18.30 2.34
CA LEU A 58 -0.63 -17.60 2.65
C LEU A 58 -1.30 -17.08 1.38
N MET A 59 -0.55 -16.44 0.49
CA MET A 59 -1.08 -15.96 -0.78
C MET A 59 -1.69 -17.08 -1.60
N GLY A 60 -1.02 -18.23 -1.70
CA GLY A 60 -1.53 -19.41 -2.40
C GLY A 60 -2.83 -19.95 -1.79
N GLU A 61 -2.89 -20.06 -0.47
CA GLU A 61 -4.11 -20.50 0.24
C GLU A 61 -5.29 -19.53 0.02
N LEU A 62 -5.00 -18.23 0.02
CA LEU A 62 -6.03 -17.23 -0.21
C LEU A 62 -6.51 -17.20 -1.67
N GLU A 63 -5.63 -17.46 -2.61
CA GLU A 63 -5.99 -17.60 -4.03
C GLU A 63 -6.95 -18.78 -4.24
N ASP A 64 -6.66 -19.91 -3.61
CA ASP A 64 -7.55 -21.09 -3.64
C ASP A 64 -8.90 -20.78 -2.98
N LEU A 65 -8.88 -20.04 -1.87
CA LEU A 65 -10.09 -19.70 -1.13
C LEU A 65 -11.01 -18.74 -1.90
N CYS A 66 -10.43 -17.74 -2.55
CA CYS A 66 -11.18 -16.66 -3.20
C CYS A 66 -11.38 -16.88 -4.70
N GLY A 67 -10.67 -17.83 -5.31
CA GLY A 67 -10.69 -18.04 -6.75
C GLY A 67 -10.13 -16.88 -7.55
N ARG A 68 -9.27 -16.07 -6.94
CA ARG A 68 -8.64 -14.86 -7.51
C ARG A 68 -7.22 -14.74 -6.99
N ARG A 69 -6.38 -14.00 -7.72
CA ARG A 69 -5.05 -13.65 -7.20
C ARG A 69 -5.19 -12.90 -5.89
N ALA A 70 -4.32 -13.22 -4.97
CA ALA A 70 -4.23 -12.56 -3.67
C ALA A 70 -2.87 -11.90 -3.50
N ASP A 71 -2.86 -10.65 -3.11
CA ASP A 71 -1.67 -9.92 -2.74
C ASP A 71 -1.73 -9.58 -1.25
N VAL A 72 -0.67 -9.89 -0.53
CA VAL A 72 -0.61 -9.71 0.92
C VAL A 72 0.61 -8.88 1.28
N VAL A 73 0.38 -7.79 2.00
CA VAL A 73 1.43 -6.92 2.54
C VAL A 73 1.42 -6.96 4.06
N GLN A 74 2.59 -6.86 4.67
CA GLN A 74 2.73 -6.84 6.13
C GLN A 74 2.71 -5.40 6.64
N LEU A 75 1.81 -5.11 7.58
CA LEU A 75 1.63 -3.77 8.14
C LEU A 75 2.83 -3.29 8.95
N GLN A 76 3.65 -4.20 9.50
CA GLN A 76 4.83 -3.84 10.29
C GLN A 76 5.77 -2.88 9.56
N ASP A 77 6.00 -3.16 8.27
CA ASP A 77 7.00 -2.44 7.47
C ASP A 77 6.36 -1.42 6.52
N LEU A 78 5.06 -1.55 6.28
CA LEU A 78 4.35 -0.80 5.25
C LEU A 78 4.39 0.71 5.48
N CYS A 79 4.32 1.14 6.74
CA CYS A 79 4.32 2.56 7.11
C CYS A 79 5.57 3.29 6.59
N GLU A 80 6.74 2.67 6.70
CA GLU A 80 8.02 3.25 6.28
C GLU A 80 8.31 2.99 4.81
N ASP A 81 8.07 1.77 4.33
CA ASP A 81 8.43 1.35 2.98
C ASP A 81 7.49 1.91 1.92
N LYS A 82 6.19 1.94 2.21
CA LYS A 82 5.15 2.41 1.28
C LYS A 82 4.07 3.23 2.00
N PRO A 83 4.39 4.44 2.42
CA PRO A 83 3.47 5.26 3.23
C PRO A 83 2.14 5.57 2.53
N ALA A 84 2.13 5.72 1.21
CA ALA A 84 0.90 5.95 0.46
C ALA A 84 -0.03 4.73 0.48
N VAL A 85 0.52 3.53 0.35
CA VAL A 85 -0.26 2.27 0.45
C VAL A 85 -0.77 2.08 1.88
N ALA A 86 0.06 2.31 2.89
CA ALA A 86 -0.34 2.25 4.29
C ALA A 86 -1.51 3.21 4.58
N PHE A 87 -1.44 4.43 4.07
CA PHE A 87 -2.50 5.42 4.21
C PHE A 87 -3.80 4.96 3.53
N GLU A 88 -3.72 4.42 2.32
CA GLU A 88 -4.87 3.86 1.59
C GLU A 88 -5.54 2.73 2.38
N VAL A 89 -4.75 1.81 2.95
CA VAL A 89 -5.24 0.72 3.80
C VAL A 89 -6.07 1.25 4.97
N THR A 90 -5.61 2.30 5.64
CA THR A 90 -6.31 2.88 6.78
C THR A 90 -7.54 3.70 6.38
N ARG A 91 -7.52 4.33 5.22
CA ARG A 91 -8.61 5.20 4.74
C ARG A 91 -9.79 4.41 4.15
N GLU A 92 -9.50 3.45 3.29
CA GLU A 92 -10.50 2.73 2.48
C GLU A 92 -10.66 1.26 2.86
N GLY A 93 -9.76 0.75 3.71
CA GLY A 93 -9.74 -0.66 4.07
C GLY A 93 -10.94 -1.10 4.91
N ILE A 94 -11.35 -2.34 4.66
CA ILE A 94 -12.38 -3.02 5.45
C ILE A 94 -11.70 -3.91 6.47
N PRO A 95 -11.86 -3.66 7.78
CA PRO A 95 -11.34 -4.54 8.80
C PRO A 95 -12.00 -5.91 8.74
N LEU A 96 -11.19 -6.95 8.52
CA LEU A 96 -11.65 -8.34 8.58
C LEU A 96 -11.42 -8.96 9.95
N LYS A 97 -10.34 -8.57 10.62
CA LYS A 97 -9.99 -9.00 11.97
C LYS A 97 -9.22 -7.90 12.69
N ILE A 98 -9.64 -7.57 13.89
CA ILE A 98 -8.94 -6.69 14.81
C ILE A 98 -9.04 -7.32 16.20
N VAL A 99 -7.91 -7.80 16.72
CA VAL A 99 -7.85 -8.45 18.03
C VAL A 99 -7.90 -7.41 19.15
N ASP A 100 -7.18 -6.31 18.98
CA ASP A 100 -7.12 -5.20 19.94
C ASP A 100 -7.39 -3.88 19.20
N ARG A 101 -8.50 -3.25 19.55
CA ARG A 101 -8.92 -1.99 18.93
C ARG A 101 -7.93 -0.85 19.19
N GLU A 102 -7.35 -0.79 20.37
CA GLU A 102 -6.35 0.25 20.71
C GLU A 102 -5.08 0.10 19.87
N GLU A 103 -4.62 -1.13 19.66
CA GLU A 103 -3.49 -1.42 18.79
C GLU A 103 -3.75 -0.93 17.36
N TRP A 104 -4.93 -1.18 16.83
CA TRP A 104 -5.34 -0.70 15.50
C TRP A 104 -5.40 0.82 15.42
N LEU A 105 -5.98 1.49 16.43
CA LEU A 105 -6.05 2.95 16.45
C LEU A 105 -4.68 3.60 16.54
N ARG A 106 -3.76 3.06 17.35
CA ARG A 106 -2.38 3.53 17.45
C ARG A 106 -1.61 3.35 16.13
N LEU A 107 -1.82 2.22 15.47
CA LEU A 107 -1.20 1.97 14.16
C LEU A 107 -1.71 2.94 13.09
N ARG A 108 -3.02 3.17 13.05
CA ARG A 108 -3.62 4.16 12.13
C ARG A 108 -3.05 5.55 12.36
N GLU A 109 -2.99 5.98 13.61
CA GLU A 109 -2.45 7.28 13.98
C GLU A 109 -0.99 7.45 13.52
N ARG A 110 -0.16 6.45 13.77
CA ARG A 110 1.23 6.44 13.33
C ARG A 110 1.37 6.51 11.80
N ILE A 111 0.55 5.75 11.07
CA ILE A 111 0.52 5.75 9.61
C ILE A 111 0.11 7.12 9.08
N TRP A 112 -0.92 7.74 9.65
CA TRP A 112 -1.41 9.04 9.22
C TRP A 112 -0.40 10.16 9.49
N HIS A 113 0.20 10.17 10.67
CA HIS A 113 1.26 11.13 11.00
C HIS A 113 2.45 11.02 10.05
N HIS A 114 2.92 9.82 9.82
CA HIS A 114 4.04 9.59 8.91
C HIS A 114 3.71 10.00 7.47
N TYR A 115 2.53 9.68 6.98
CA TYR A 115 2.09 10.06 5.64
C TYR A 115 1.99 11.57 5.48
N LEU A 116 1.37 12.28 6.43
CA LEU A 116 1.22 13.73 6.37
C LEU A 116 2.56 14.46 6.46
N ASP A 117 3.46 14.01 7.33
CA ASP A 117 4.80 14.57 7.47
C ASP A 117 5.63 14.39 6.19
N THR A 118 5.55 13.21 5.57
CA THR A 118 6.28 12.91 4.33
C THR A 118 5.64 13.52 3.09
N GLU A 119 4.33 13.81 3.11
CA GLU A 119 3.65 14.48 2.00
C GLU A 119 4.24 15.87 1.73
N TYR A 120 4.48 16.64 2.76
CA TYR A 120 5.13 17.96 2.64
C TYR A 120 6.52 17.84 2.02
N LEU A 121 7.33 16.89 2.49
CA LEU A 121 8.66 16.63 1.95
C LEU A 121 8.63 16.18 0.49
N ARG A 122 7.66 15.33 0.12
CA ARG A 122 7.48 14.89 -1.27
C ARG A 122 7.09 16.05 -2.19
N ARG A 123 6.20 16.94 -1.75
CA ARG A 123 5.83 18.15 -2.50
C ARG A 123 7.01 19.10 -2.65
N LEU A 124 7.80 19.25 -1.61
CA LEU A 124 9.00 20.07 -1.62
C LEU A 124 10.05 19.52 -2.60
N ASN A 125 10.34 18.22 -2.51
CA ASN A 125 11.26 17.52 -3.42
C ASN A 125 10.82 17.64 -4.87
N TRP A 126 9.53 17.55 -5.15
CA TRP A 126 8.99 17.71 -6.48
C TRP A 126 9.18 19.12 -7.03
N ARG A 127 9.01 20.14 -6.20
CA ARG A 127 9.29 21.54 -6.56
C ARG A 127 10.77 21.74 -6.92
N TYR A 128 11.66 21.27 -6.06
CA TYR A 128 13.10 21.32 -6.31
C TYR A 128 13.50 20.60 -7.58
N PHE A 129 12.95 19.45 -7.82
CA PHE A 129 13.19 18.66 -9.03
C PHE A 129 12.74 19.42 -10.28
N LYS A 130 11.56 20.03 -10.26
CA LYS A 130 11.06 20.86 -11.38
C LYS A 130 11.95 22.06 -11.64
N GLU A 131 12.37 22.77 -10.60
CA GLU A 131 13.30 23.90 -10.75
C GLU A 131 14.63 23.47 -11.30
N ALA A 132 15.20 22.36 -10.85
CA ALA A 132 16.44 21.83 -11.37
C ALA A 132 16.33 21.48 -12.86
N LEU A 133 15.21 20.92 -13.31
CA LEU A 133 14.93 20.67 -14.73
C LEU A 133 14.83 21.95 -15.54
N ARG A 134 14.16 22.98 -15.01
CA ARG A 134 14.05 24.29 -15.66
C ARG A 134 15.40 24.95 -15.83
N ARG A 135 16.25 24.92 -14.79
CA ARG A 135 17.61 25.44 -14.83
C ARG A 135 18.49 24.72 -15.86
N ARG A 136 18.40 23.40 -15.94
CA ARG A 136 19.09 22.59 -16.97
C ARG A 136 18.63 22.96 -18.37
N ARG A 137 17.34 23.11 -18.60
CA ARG A 137 16.79 23.53 -19.90
C ARG A 137 17.23 24.93 -20.28
N ALA A 138 17.20 25.87 -19.34
CA ALA A 138 17.66 27.22 -19.57
C ALA A 138 19.16 27.27 -19.86
N GLY A 139 19.99 26.49 -19.13
CA GLY A 139 21.42 26.36 -19.39
C GLY A 139 21.75 25.72 -20.74
N ALA A 140 21.02 24.68 -21.14
CA ALA A 140 21.15 24.07 -22.46
C ALA A 140 20.76 25.00 -23.60
N SER A 141 19.69 25.78 -23.44
CA SER A 141 19.26 26.78 -24.41
C SER A 141 20.28 27.90 -24.57
N SER A 142 20.90 28.36 -23.49
CA SER A 142 21.94 29.39 -23.50
C SER A 142 23.25 28.84 -24.12
N ALA A 143 23.58 27.60 -23.93
CA ALA A 143 24.74 26.95 -24.56
C ALA A 143 24.60 26.79 -26.09
N LEU A 144 23.38 26.52 -26.55
CA LEU A 144 23.07 26.42 -27.98
C LEU A 144 23.14 27.79 -28.72
N THR A 145 22.86 28.88 -28.00
CA THR A 145 22.96 30.25 -28.55
C THR A 145 24.37 30.80 -28.59
N GLN A 146 25.32 30.16 -27.93
CA GLN A 146 26.74 30.55 -27.89
C GLN A 146 27.65 29.76 -28.84
N GLN A 147 27.12 29.00 -29.76
CA GLN A 147 27.95 28.41 -30.81
C GLN A 147 28.51 29.53 -31.70
N PRO A 148 29.84 29.66 -31.81
CA PRO A 148 30.40 30.64 -32.72
C PRO A 148 29.98 30.27 -34.12
N GLN A 149 29.37 31.19 -34.80
CA GLN A 149 29.20 31.07 -36.26
C GLN A 149 30.58 30.93 -36.85
N ALA A 150 30.88 29.77 -37.38
CA ALA A 150 32.09 29.57 -38.18
C ALA A 150 31.98 30.49 -39.39
N ALA A 151 32.86 31.45 -39.44
CA ALA A 151 33.00 32.33 -40.59
C ALA A 151 33.51 31.58 -41.82
#